data_27f97afd9383aca63e3c3cde53ef909c
#
_entry.id   27f97afd9383aca63e3c3cde53ef909c
#
_cell.length_a   1.000
_cell.length_b   1.000
_cell.length_c   1.000
_cell.angle_alpha   90.00
_cell.angle_beta   90.00
_cell.angle_gamma   90.00
#
_symmetry.space_group_name_H-M   'P 1'
#
loop_
_entity.id
_entity.type
_entity.pdbx_description
1 polymer ?
#
loop_
_entity_poly.entity_id
_entity_poly.type
_entity_poly.pdbx_seq_one_letter_code
_entity_poly.pdbx_strand_id
1 'polypeptide(L)'
;MGEFWIRAVAAAAIAYFCGCFNGAVIVSKYILRDDVRTHGSGNAGLTNFYRTFGGPLTFGVILTDVLKAIVALVVGGWLLVGHLPAGLPGPQEAYSDYWAGLFCLLGHMFPCMFQFKGGKGILSGGTIVIMIDWRVALVAWGGFLILVLLTRYVSLGSSSTGVTVPISTWLVYHDGILLLLSIIIGGHILWKHRGNIQRLLAGTESKFYFHKKVK
;
A
#
# COMPACT_ATOMS: atom_id res chain seq x y z
N MET A 1 12.91 18.64 21.01
CA MET A 1 11.47 18.34 20.78
C MET A 1 10.92 19.08 19.57
N GLY A 2 11.11 20.41 19.42
CA GLY A 2 10.57 21.16 18.25
C GLY A 2 11.12 20.68 16.91
N GLU A 3 12.41 20.43 16.80
CA GLU A 3 13.05 19.96 15.58
C GLU A 3 12.51 18.59 15.12
N PHE A 4 12.29 17.66 16.05
CA PHE A 4 11.68 16.37 15.74
C PHE A 4 10.31 16.52 15.07
N TRP A 5 9.43 17.35 15.64
CA TRP A 5 8.09 17.53 15.07
C TRP A 5 8.11 18.18 13.68
N ILE A 6 9.02 19.12 13.44
CA ILE A 6 9.20 19.72 12.11
C ILE A 6 9.61 18.64 11.10
N ARG A 7 10.58 17.80 11.45
CA ARG A 7 11.04 16.70 10.60
C ARG A 7 9.96 15.64 10.37
N ALA A 8 9.20 15.28 11.42
CA ALA A 8 8.11 14.31 11.32
C ALA A 8 6.98 14.79 10.41
N VAL A 9 6.60 16.07 10.51
CA VAL A 9 5.60 16.67 9.62
C VAL A 9 6.13 16.77 8.19
N ALA A 10 7.39 17.16 8.00
CA ALA A 10 8.01 17.21 6.67
C ALA A 10 8.06 15.82 6.02
N ALA A 11 8.49 14.79 6.76
CA ALA A 11 8.50 13.40 6.29
C ALA A 11 7.10 12.92 5.90
N ALA A 12 6.09 13.20 6.74
CA ALA A 12 4.70 12.86 6.47
C ALA A 12 4.18 13.55 5.19
N ALA A 13 4.43 14.85 5.03
CA ALA A 13 4.00 15.61 3.86
C ALA A 13 4.66 15.08 2.58
N ILE A 14 5.98 14.88 2.58
CA ILE A 14 6.71 14.37 1.42
C ILE A 14 6.23 12.95 1.07
N ALA A 15 6.11 12.06 2.07
CA ALA A 15 5.62 10.70 1.85
C ALA A 15 4.18 10.69 1.29
N TYR A 16 3.31 11.56 1.78
CA TYR A 16 1.95 11.71 1.25
C TYR A 16 1.97 12.15 -0.22
N PHE A 17 2.76 13.17 -0.57
CA PHE A 17 2.86 13.62 -1.95
C PHE A 17 3.50 12.55 -2.86
N CYS A 18 4.52 11.81 -2.41
CA CYS A 18 5.00 10.63 -3.12
C CYS A 18 3.87 9.64 -3.37
N GLY A 19 3.07 9.34 -2.35
CA GLY A 19 1.91 8.47 -2.46
C GLY A 19 0.88 8.92 -3.50
N CYS A 20 0.67 10.24 -3.65
CA CYS A 20 -0.27 10.80 -4.62
C CYS A 20 0.07 10.48 -6.08
N PHE A 21 1.29 10.10 -6.41
CA PHE A 21 1.66 9.61 -7.74
C PHE A 21 1.06 8.20 -7.94
N ASN A 22 -0.21 8.15 -8.32
CA ASN A 22 -0.91 6.90 -8.56
C ASN A 22 -0.67 6.41 -10.00
N GLY A 23 0.12 5.35 -10.16
CA GLY A 23 0.54 4.83 -11.47
C GLY A 23 -0.64 4.45 -12.35
N ALA A 24 -1.69 3.82 -11.79
CA ALA A 24 -2.85 3.41 -12.57
C ALA A 24 -3.60 4.62 -13.17
N VAL A 25 -3.77 5.70 -12.40
CA VAL A 25 -4.41 6.94 -12.90
C VAL A 25 -3.50 7.65 -13.89
N ILE A 26 -2.21 7.78 -13.58
CA ILE A 26 -1.25 8.49 -14.44
C ILE A 26 -1.17 7.82 -15.80
N VAL A 27 -0.95 6.52 -15.85
CA VAL A 27 -0.80 5.79 -17.12
C VAL A 27 -2.12 5.78 -17.90
N SER A 28 -3.26 5.50 -17.26
CA SER A 28 -4.53 5.47 -17.98
C SER A 28 -4.93 6.85 -18.49
N LYS A 29 -4.84 7.89 -17.65
CA LYS A 29 -5.35 9.22 -18.01
C LYS A 29 -4.46 9.97 -18.98
N TYR A 30 -3.14 9.90 -18.80
CA TYR A 30 -2.21 10.72 -19.58
C TYR A 30 -1.56 9.99 -20.77
N ILE A 31 -1.43 8.67 -20.71
CA ILE A 31 -0.87 7.87 -21.81
C ILE A 31 -2.00 7.27 -22.67
N LEU A 32 -2.96 6.57 -22.03
CA LEU A 32 -4.06 5.92 -22.75
C LEU A 32 -5.23 6.87 -23.09
N ARG A 33 -5.24 8.10 -22.55
CA ARG A 33 -6.33 9.08 -22.73
C ARG A 33 -7.68 8.57 -22.23
N ASP A 34 -7.67 7.68 -21.23
CA ASP A 34 -8.84 7.07 -20.61
C ASP A 34 -8.61 6.93 -19.11
N ASP A 35 -9.66 6.97 -18.29
CA ASP A 35 -9.52 6.94 -16.83
C ASP A 35 -9.90 5.56 -16.28
N VAL A 36 -8.93 4.83 -15.71
CA VAL A 36 -9.15 3.51 -15.12
C VAL A 36 -10.28 3.47 -14.09
N ARG A 37 -10.59 4.62 -13.49
CA ARG A 37 -11.64 4.76 -12.46
C ARG A 37 -13.05 4.73 -13.03
N THR A 38 -13.22 4.87 -14.34
CA THR A 38 -14.51 4.74 -15.03
C THR A 38 -14.78 3.32 -15.51
N HIS A 39 -13.83 2.40 -15.32
CA HIS A 39 -13.91 1.01 -15.79
C HIS A 39 -13.88 -0.02 -14.66
N GLY A 40 -14.44 -1.19 -14.94
CA GLY A 40 -14.35 -2.37 -14.08
C GLY A 40 -14.85 -2.12 -12.65
N SER A 41 -13.96 -2.22 -11.67
CA SER A 41 -14.31 -1.98 -10.27
C SER A 41 -14.26 -0.50 -9.86
N GLY A 42 -13.89 0.42 -10.75
CA GLY A 42 -13.68 1.83 -10.46
C GLY A 42 -12.45 2.13 -9.58
N ASN A 43 -11.65 1.11 -9.26
CA ASN A 43 -10.49 1.27 -8.37
C ASN A 43 -9.24 1.69 -9.15
N ALA A 44 -8.52 2.70 -8.64
CA ALA A 44 -7.25 3.18 -9.19
C ALA A 44 -6.08 2.29 -8.74
N GLY A 45 -6.07 1.02 -9.10
CA GLY A 45 -5.03 0.08 -8.71
C GLY A 45 -4.68 -0.92 -9.81
N LEU A 46 -3.51 -1.56 -9.63
CA LEU A 46 -2.91 -2.49 -10.59
C LEU A 46 -3.89 -3.53 -11.15
N THR A 47 -4.65 -4.21 -10.29
CA THR A 47 -5.56 -5.29 -10.69
C THR A 47 -6.67 -4.79 -11.62
N ASN A 48 -7.26 -3.62 -11.33
CA ASN A 48 -8.27 -3.02 -12.21
C ASN A 48 -7.65 -2.57 -13.52
N PHE A 49 -6.49 -1.91 -13.45
CA PHE A 49 -5.75 -1.48 -14.65
C PHE A 49 -5.43 -2.66 -15.58
N TYR A 50 -4.87 -3.74 -15.04
CA TYR A 50 -4.54 -4.95 -15.80
C TYR A 50 -5.77 -5.61 -16.44
N ARG A 51 -6.89 -5.68 -15.71
CA ARG A 51 -8.15 -6.26 -16.24
C ARG A 51 -8.77 -5.41 -17.33
N THR A 52 -8.60 -4.09 -17.28
CA THR A 52 -9.22 -3.14 -18.22
C THR A 52 -8.36 -2.98 -19.47
N PHE A 53 -7.09 -2.69 -19.29
CA PHE A 53 -6.19 -2.30 -20.38
C PHE A 53 -5.16 -3.38 -20.71
N GLY A 54 -4.73 -4.18 -19.72
CA GLY A 54 -3.70 -5.20 -19.90
C GLY A 54 -2.37 -4.62 -20.38
N GLY A 55 -1.60 -5.46 -21.09
CA GLY A 55 -0.44 -5.06 -21.86
C GLY A 55 0.78 -4.55 -21.07
N PRO A 56 1.82 -4.10 -21.80
CA PRO A 56 3.12 -3.72 -21.19
C PRO A 56 3.04 -2.46 -20.33
N LEU A 57 2.04 -1.59 -20.51
CA LEU A 57 1.84 -0.39 -19.67
C LEU A 57 1.50 -0.74 -18.21
N THR A 58 1.04 -1.96 -17.93
CA THR A 58 0.89 -2.48 -16.58
C THR A 58 2.22 -2.43 -15.80
N PHE A 59 3.34 -2.64 -16.49
CA PHE A 59 4.67 -2.51 -15.88
C PHE A 59 4.96 -1.07 -15.44
N GLY A 60 4.52 -0.08 -16.20
CA GLY A 60 4.61 1.34 -15.80
C GLY A 60 3.84 1.64 -14.51
N VAL A 61 2.66 1.02 -14.33
CA VAL A 61 1.90 1.11 -13.07
C VAL A 61 2.67 0.49 -11.90
N ILE A 62 3.24 -0.70 -12.12
CA ILE A 62 4.05 -1.39 -11.10
C ILE A 62 5.25 -0.52 -10.72
N LEU A 63 6.00 -0.05 -11.70
CA LEU A 63 7.20 0.75 -11.48
C LEU A 63 6.88 2.03 -10.67
N THR A 64 5.84 2.74 -11.05
CA THR A 64 5.42 3.97 -10.34
C THR A 64 5.04 3.66 -8.89
N ASP A 65 4.24 2.62 -8.65
CA ASP A 65 3.75 2.29 -7.32
C ASP A 65 4.85 1.73 -6.39
N VAL A 66 5.86 1.07 -6.95
CA VAL A 66 7.05 0.61 -6.22
C VAL A 66 7.99 1.78 -5.93
N LEU A 67 8.38 2.54 -6.96
CA LEU A 67 9.35 3.63 -6.80
C LEU A 67 8.89 4.71 -5.84
N LYS A 68 7.61 5.11 -5.88
CA LYS A 68 7.09 6.12 -4.94
C LYS A 68 7.19 5.68 -3.48
N ALA A 69 6.97 4.37 -3.21
CA ALA A 69 7.09 3.81 -1.87
C ALA A 69 8.56 3.82 -1.41
N ILE A 70 9.48 3.39 -2.28
CA ILE A 70 10.93 3.43 -2.00
C ILE A 70 11.37 4.87 -1.70
N VAL A 71 11.04 5.84 -2.55
CA VAL A 71 11.40 7.24 -2.36
C VAL A 71 10.83 7.79 -1.05
N ALA A 72 9.55 7.49 -0.75
CA ALA A 72 8.92 7.95 0.49
C ALA A 72 9.67 7.46 1.74
N LEU A 73 10.06 6.17 1.77
CA LEU A 73 10.75 5.60 2.92
C LEU A 73 12.20 6.09 3.02
N VAL A 74 12.93 6.15 1.92
CA VAL A 74 14.31 6.67 1.90
C VAL A 74 14.37 8.11 2.40
N VAL A 75 13.48 8.98 1.92
CA VAL A 75 13.41 10.38 2.37
C VAL A 75 12.94 10.45 3.83
N GLY A 76 11.97 9.62 4.22
CA GLY A 76 11.53 9.50 5.62
C GLY A 76 12.68 9.12 6.55
N GLY A 77 13.46 8.10 6.18
CA GLY A 77 14.65 7.66 6.91
C GLY A 77 15.68 8.77 7.05
N TRP A 78 16.00 9.45 5.95
CA TRP A 78 16.94 10.59 5.98
C TRP A 78 16.50 11.73 6.90
N LEU A 79 15.21 11.99 7.01
CA LEU A 79 14.68 13.06 7.87
C LEU A 79 14.57 12.65 9.34
N LEU A 80 14.30 11.39 9.67
CA LEU A 80 13.91 10.96 11.01
C LEU A 80 14.96 10.14 11.75
N VAL A 81 15.73 9.29 11.08
CA VAL A 81 16.75 8.45 11.72
C VAL A 81 17.84 9.35 12.33
N GLY A 82 18.18 9.10 13.59
CA GLY A 82 19.09 9.97 14.36
C GLY A 82 18.42 11.19 15.00
N HIS A 83 17.15 11.45 14.72
CA HIS A 83 16.39 12.61 15.24
C HIS A 83 15.14 12.21 16.04
N LEU A 84 14.86 10.91 16.13
CA LEU A 84 13.77 10.38 16.95
C LEU A 84 14.03 10.55 18.45
N PRO A 85 12.99 10.64 19.29
CA PRO A 85 13.16 10.73 20.74
C PRO A 85 14.00 9.58 21.29
N ALA A 86 14.85 9.88 22.27
CA ALA A 86 15.62 8.86 22.97
C ALA A 86 14.68 7.91 23.77
N GLY A 87 15.11 6.65 23.97
CA GLY A 87 14.39 5.67 24.78
C GLY A 87 13.27 4.95 24.07
N LEU A 88 13.14 5.07 22.73
CA LEU A 88 12.25 4.22 21.96
C LEU A 88 12.77 2.77 21.97
N PRO A 89 11.90 1.76 22.25
CA PRO A 89 12.34 0.37 22.42
C PRO A 89 12.74 -0.32 21.10
N GLY A 90 12.19 0.12 19.97
CA GLY A 90 12.47 -0.46 18.65
C GLY A 90 13.54 0.28 17.86
N PRO A 91 13.94 -0.25 16.69
CA PRO A 91 14.89 0.40 15.80
C PRO A 91 14.34 1.70 15.22
N GLN A 92 15.16 2.74 15.15
CA GLN A 92 14.76 4.05 14.62
C GLN A 92 14.28 3.97 13.17
N GLU A 93 14.90 3.13 12.37
CA GLU A 93 14.53 2.86 10.99
C GLU A 93 13.08 2.38 10.89
N ALA A 94 12.67 1.46 11.76
CA ALA A 94 11.29 0.94 11.74
C ALA A 94 10.27 2.04 12.03
N TYR A 95 10.49 2.92 13.02
CA TYR A 95 9.58 4.03 13.28
C TYR A 95 9.47 4.98 12.09
N SER A 96 10.61 5.30 11.47
CA SER A 96 10.66 6.13 10.29
C SER A 96 9.88 5.51 9.13
N ASP A 97 10.08 4.22 8.87
CA ASP A 97 9.49 3.51 7.76
C ASP A 97 7.98 3.31 7.94
N TYR A 98 7.52 2.96 9.14
CA TYR A 98 6.08 2.91 9.44
C TYR A 98 5.42 4.27 9.31
N TRP A 99 6.08 5.35 9.78
CA TRP A 99 5.57 6.71 9.67
C TRP A 99 5.46 7.15 8.21
N ALA A 100 6.55 7.09 7.46
CA ALA A 100 6.56 7.44 6.05
C ALA A 100 5.64 6.53 5.21
N GLY A 101 5.62 5.22 5.51
CA GLY A 101 4.76 4.24 4.87
C GLY A 101 3.27 4.54 5.06
N LEU A 102 2.85 4.92 6.25
CA LEU A 102 1.48 5.33 6.54
C LEU A 102 1.05 6.49 5.64
N PHE A 103 1.85 7.57 5.60
CA PHE A 103 1.51 8.75 4.80
C PHE A 103 1.62 8.50 3.29
N CYS A 104 2.55 7.68 2.83
CA CYS A 104 2.61 7.24 1.44
C CYS A 104 1.34 6.45 1.05
N LEU A 105 0.86 5.55 1.90
CA LEU A 105 -0.39 4.82 1.65
C LEU A 105 -1.60 5.75 1.68
N LEU A 106 -1.66 6.72 2.59
CA LEU A 106 -2.72 7.73 2.60
C LEU A 106 -2.74 8.54 1.29
N GLY A 107 -1.56 8.95 0.80
CA GLY A 107 -1.44 9.60 -0.51
C GLY A 107 -1.91 8.72 -1.66
N HIS A 108 -1.56 7.43 -1.67
CA HIS A 108 -2.05 6.49 -2.69
C HIS A 108 -3.57 6.29 -2.62
N MET A 109 -4.13 6.21 -1.42
CA MET A 109 -5.56 5.95 -1.21
C MET A 109 -6.42 7.19 -1.43
N PHE A 110 -5.87 8.38 -1.13
CA PHE A 110 -6.56 9.66 -1.18
C PHE A 110 -5.68 10.74 -1.85
N PRO A 111 -5.31 10.55 -3.12
CA PRO A 111 -4.41 11.48 -3.82
C PRO A 111 -5.11 12.83 -4.05
N CYS A 112 -4.58 13.91 -3.46
CA CYS A 112 -5.13 15.25 -3.62
C CYS A 112 -5.18 15.70 -5.09
N MET A 113 -4.20 15.30 -5.90
CA MET A 113 -4.14 15.60 -7.34
C MET A 113 -5.24 14.90 -8.15
N PHE A 114 -5.91 13.88 -7.59
CA PHE A 114 -6.93 13.08 -8.28
C PHE A 114 -8.26 13.04 -7.53
N GLN A 115 -8.65 14.18 -6.93
CA GLN A 115 -9.92 14.35 -6.21
C GLN A 115 -10.09 13.36 -5.04
N PHE A 116 -9.00 12.98 -4.38
CA PHE A 116 -8.96 12.01 -3.28
C PHE A 116 -9.50 10.61 -3.64
N LYS A 117 -9.58 10.29 -4.95
CA LYS A 117 -10.07 9.00 -5.48
C LYS A 117 -8.90 8.17 -5.99
N GLY A 118 -8.23 7.47 -5.09
CA GLY A 118 -7.08 6.62 -5.36
C GLY A 118 -7.36 5.11 -5.27
N GLY A 119 -6.28 4.34 -5.17
CA GLY A 119 -6.30 2.89 -5.08
C GLY A 119 -6.47 2.36 -3.65
N LYS A 120 -6.09 1.09 -3.44
CA LYS A 120 -6.16 0.40 -2.14
C LYS A 120 -4.79 0.19 -1.50
N GLY A 121 -3.72 0.52 -2.20
CA GLY A 121 -2.37 0.57 -1.65
C GLY A 121 -1.65 -0.78 -1.53
N ILE A 122 -2.14 -1.88 -2.14
CA ILE A 122 -1.57 -3.20 -1.91
C ILE A 122 -0.16 -3.33 -2.49
N LEU A 123 0.09 -2.85 -3.70
CA LEU A 123 1.42 -2.93 -4.29
C LEU A 123 2.42 -2.02 -3.56
N SER A 124 2.05 -0.76 -3.31
CA SER A 124 2.88 0.16 -2.54
C SER A 124 3.06 -0.32 -1.09
N GLY A 125 2.00 -0.82 -0.45
CA GLY A 125 2.07 -1.41 0.90
C GLY A 125 2.96 -2.65 0.95
N GLY A 126 2.89 -3.49 -0.08
CA GLY A 126 3.78 -4.64 -0.23
C GLY A 126 5.25 -4.25 -0.36
N THR A 127 5.55 -3.17 -1.08
CA THR A 127 6.90 -2.59 -1.15
C THR A 127 7.35 -2.04 0.21
N ILE A 128 6.46 -1.31 0.88
CA ILE A 128 6.72 -0.73 2.20
C ILE A 128 7.09 -1.82 3.21
N VAL A 129 6.31 -2.90 3.33
CA VAL A 129 6.61 -3.95 4.31
C VAL A 129 7.91 -4.70 4.01
N ILE A 130 8.31 -4.83 2.73
CA ILE A 130 9.62 -5.38 2.36
C ILE A 130 10.76 -4.50 2.88
N MET A 131 10.61 -3.18 2.80
CA MET A 131 11.62 -2.23 3.28
C MET A 131 11.66 -2.14 4.80
N ILE A 132 10.52 -2.28 5.49
CA ILE A 132 10.45 -2.26 6.96
C ILE A 132 11.20 -3.45 7.55
N ASP A 133 10.80 -4.66 7.20
CA ASP A 133 11.40 -5.89 7.75
C ASP A 133 11.00 -7.10 6.90
N TRP A 134 11.99 -7.89 6.51
CA TRP A 134 11.76 -9.10 5.69
C TRP A 134 10.86 -10.13 6.39
N ARG A 135 10.84 -10.21 7.73
CA ARG A 135 10.01 -11.13 8.51
C ARG A 135 8.54 -10.72 8.44
N VAL A 136 8.26 -9.41 8.58
CA VAL A 136 6.91 -8.85 8.39
C VAL A 136 6.47 -9.05 6.94
N ALA A 137 7.36 -8.81 5.98
CA ALA A 137 7.09 -9.01 4.56
C ALA A 137 6.79 -10.48 4.23
N LEU A 138 7.55 -11.42 4.79
CA LEU A 138 7.33 -12.86 4.57
C LEU A 138 5.93 -13.29 5.02
N VAL A 139 5.47 -12.84 6.19
CA VAL A 139 4.13 -13.15 6.68
C VAL A 139 3.05 -12.50 5.81
N ALA A 140 3.21 -11.22 5.48
CA ALA A 140 2.23 -10.48 4.68
C ALA A 140 2.11 -11.03 3.25
N TRP A 141 3.24 -11.17 2.54
CA TRP A 141 3.28 -11.70 1.18
C TRP A 141 3.01 -13.20 1.12
N GLY A 142 3.53 -13.97 2.09
CA GLY A 142 3.27 -15.41 2.18
C GLY A 142 1.78 -15.69 2.35
N GLY A 143 1.13 -15.02 3.31
CA GLY A 143 -0.31 -15.11 3.52
C GLY A 143 -1.12 -14.66 2.30
N PHE A 144 -0.75 -13.52 1.71
CA PHE A 144 -1.35 -13.04 0.45
C PHE A 144 -1.27 -14.09 -0.65
N LEU A 145 -0.06 -14.61 -0.95
CA LEU A 145 0.15 -15.56 -2.04
C LEU A 145 -0.58 -16.87 -1.81
N ILE A 146 -0.50 -17.44 -0.60
CA ILE A 146 -1.21 -18.68 -0.26
C ILE A 146 -2.71 -18.52 -0.50
N LEU A 147 -3.32 -17.44 0.00
CA LEU A 147 -4.74 -17.20 -0.17
C LEU A 147 -5.12 -17.00 -1.64
N VAL A 148 -4.31 -16.25 -2.41
CA VAL A 148 -4.58 -16.03 -3.85
C VAL A 148 -4.43 -17.33 -4.64
N LEU A 149 -3.42 -18.13 -4.38
CA LEU A 149 -3.19 -19.41 -5.09
C LEU A 149 -4.31 -20.42 -4.81
N LEU A 150 -4.73 -20.53 -3.55
CA LEU A 150 -5.78 -21.49 -3.16
C LEU A 150 -7.17 -21.06 -3.60
N THR A 151 -7.50 -19.76 -3.51
CA THR A 151 -8.87 -19.27 -3.71
C THR A 151 -9.10 -18.53 -5.01
N ARG A 152 -8.05 -18.04 -5.65
CA ARG A 152 -8.04 -17.12 -6.79
C ARG A 152 -8.67 -15.75 -6.49
N TYR A 153 -8.92 -15.41 -5.22
CA TYR A 153 -9.40 -14.10 -4.82
C TYR A 153 -8.24 -13.19 -4.39
N VAL A 154 -7.78 -12.33 -5.30
CA VAL A 154 -6.76 -11.31 -4.98
C VAL A 154 -7.21 -10.42 -3.82
N SER A 155 -8.49 -10.09 -3.76
CA SER A 155 -9.04 -9.25 -2.69
C SER A 155 -9.01 -9.92 -1.31
N LEU A 156 -9.14 -11.25 -1.22
CA LEU A 156 -9.00 -11.99 0.03
C LEU A 156 -7.56 -11.92 0.53
N GLY A 157 -6.58 -12.24 -0.32
CA GLY A 157 -5.16 -12.08 0.01
C GLY A 157 -4.81 -10.64 0.38
N SER A 158 -5.35 -9.66 -0.35
CA SER A 158 -5.13 -8.23 -0.03
C SER A 158 -5.73 -7.82 1.31
N SER A 159 -6.95 -8.26 1.61
CA SER A 159 -7.59 -7.94 2.90
C SER A 159 -6.89 -8.59 4.08
N SER A 160 -6.34 -9.79 3.91
CA SER A 160 -5.61 -10.48 4.97
C SER A 160 -4.36 -9.70 5.42
N THR A 161 -3.72 -8.92 4.53
CA THR A 161 -2.56 -8.09 4.92
C THR A 161 -2.92 -7.03 5.96
N GLY A 162 -4.17 -6.55 5.98
CA GLY A 162 -4.65 -5.63 7.01
C GLY A 162 -4.67 -6.21 8.42
N VAL A 163 -4.62 -7.54 8.54
CA VAL A 163 -4.56 -8.27 9.81
C VAL A 163 -3.17 -8.85 10.06
N THR A 164 -2.56 -9.45 9.04
CA THR A 164 -1.26 -10.13 9.19
C THR A 164 -0.11 -9.15 9.45
N VAL A 165 -0.15 -7.92 8.88
CA VAL A 165 0.89 -6.91 9.13
C VAL A 165 0.93 -6.49 10.60
N PRO A 166 -0.17 -6.08 11.27
CA PRO A 166 -0.14 -5.79 12.71
C PRO A 166 0.34 -6.96 13.58
N ILE A 167 -0.14 -8.17 13.29
CA ILE A 167 0.26 -9.37 14.06
C ILE A 167 1.76 -9.62 13.90
N SER A 168 2.28 -9.64 12.68
CA SER A 168 3.71 -9.86 12.44
C SER A 168 4.58 -8.73 12.99
N THR A 169 4.12 -7.49 12.94
CA THR A 169 4.80 -6.34 13.56
C THR A 169 4.96 -6.57 15.07
N TRP A 170 3.90 -6.98 15.75
CA TRP A 170 3.97 -7.27 17.16
C TRP A 170 4.94 -8.43 17.48
N LEU A 171 4.86 -9.52 16.73
CA LEU A 171 5.72 -10.68 16.91
C LEU A 171 7.20 -10.39 16.66
N VAL A 172 7.51 -9.44 15.78
CA VAL A 172 8.90 -9.08 15.41
C VAL A 172 9.49 -8.06 16.38
N TYR A 173 8.73 -7.03 16.76
CA TYR A 173 9.27 -5.87 17.46
C TYR A 173 8.88 -5.79 18.94
N HIS A 174 7.76 -6.38 19.34
CA HIS A 174 7.18 -6.27 20.69
C HIS A 174 7.04 -4.81 21.15
N ASP A 175 6.74 -3.90 20.22
CA ASP A 175 6.70 -2.45 20.40
C ASP A 175 5.28 -1.92 20.19
N GLY A 176 4.74 -1.22 21.18
CA GLY A 176 3.37 -0.71 21.16
C GLY A 176 3.15 0.43 20.14
N ILE A 177 4.19 1.24 19.86
CA ILE A 177 4.08 2.35 18.88
C ILE A 177 4.06 1.78 17.46
N LEU A 178 4.97 0.85 17.15
CA LEU A 178 5.00 0.19 15.85
C LEU A 178 3.72 -0.64 15.63
N LEU A 179 3.21 -1.31 16.68
CA LEU A 179 1.92 -1.97 16.62
C LEU A 179 0.79 -0.99 16.30
N LEU A 180 0.72 0.15 16.98
CA LEU A 180 -0.31 1.16 16.72
C LEU A 180 -0.27 1.66 15.28
N LEU A 181 0.92 2.01 14.76
CA LEU A 181 1.10 2.45 13.37
C LEU A 181 0.66 1.37 12.38
N SER A 182 1.03 0.11 12.63
CA SER A 182 0.63 -1.02 11.79
C SER A 182 -0.88 -1.30 11.83
N ILE A 183 -1.53 -1.14 13.00
CA ILE A 183 -2.99 -1.24 13.13
C ILE A 183 -3.68 -0.13 12.33
N ILE A 184 -3.17 1.10 12.37
CA ILE A 184 -3.73 2.21 11.58
C ILE A 184 -3.61 1.90 10.08
N ILE A 185 -2.45 1.42 9.62
CA ILE A 185 -2.24 1.00 8.22
C ILE A 185 -3.20 -0.13 7.85
N GLY A 186 -3.25 -1.18 8.67
CA GLY A 186 -4.12 -2.34 8.46
C GLY A 186 -5.60 -1.96 8.41
N GLY A 187 -6.03 -1.09 9.30
CA GLY A 187 -7.40 -0.55 9.33
C GLY A 187 -7.78 0.19 8.05
N HIS A 188 -6.87 1.01 7.51
CA HIS A 188 -7.09 1.68 6.23
C HIS A 188 -7.18 0.68 5.06
N ILE A 189 -6.34 -0.35 5.05
CA ILE A 189 -6.41 -1.42 4.04
C ILE A 189 -7.76 -2.13 4.11
N LEU A 190 -8.20 -2.56 5.29
CA LEU A 190 -9.49 -3.22 5.48
C LEU A 190 -10.65 -2.32 5.06
N TRP A 191 -10.62 -1.04 5.47
CA TRP A 191 -11.64 -0.07 5.10
C TRP A 191 -11.72 0.15 3.58
N LYS A 192 -10.58 0.25 2.89
CA LYS A 192 -10.54 0.34 1.42
C LYS A 192 -11.00 -0.95 0.73
N HIS A 193 -10.93 -2.09 1.39
CA HIS A 193 -11.40 -3.38 0.88
C HIS A 193 -12.82 -3.74 1.31
N ARG A 194 -13.55 -2.90 2.06
CA ARG A 194 -14.89 -3.21 2.59
C ARG A 194 -15.87 -3.71 1.53
N GLY A 195 -15.87 -3.09 0.35
CA GLY A 195 -16.73 -3.55 -0.76
C GLY A 195 -16.31 -4.90 -1.35
N ASN A 196 -15.01 -5.23 -1.32
CA ASN A 196 -14.54 -6.57 -1.71
C ASN A 196 -14.93 -7.60 -0.65
N ILE A 197 -14.78 -7.25 0.63
CA ILE A 197 -15.17 -8.13 1.76
C ILE A 197 -16.67 -8.44 1.66
N GLN A 198 -17.51 -7.45 1.40
CA GLN A 198 -18.95 -7.66 1.20
C GLN A 198 -19.23 -8.61 0.03
N ARG A 199 -18.55 -8.45 -1.12
CA ARG A 199 -18.70 -9.36 -2.26
C ARG A 199 -18.14 -10.76 -2.00
N LEU A 200 -17.06 -10.89 -1.23
CA LEU A 200 -16.54 -12.19 -0.80
C LEU A 200 -17.56 -12.93 0.07
N LEU A 201 -18.16 -12.26 1.04
CA LEU A 201 -19.20 -12.83 1.90
C LEU A 201 -20.48 -13.20 1.12
N ALA A 202 -20.82 -12.41 0.11
CA ALA A 202 -21.95 -12.68 -0.79
C ALA A 202 -21.64 -13.69 -1.90
N GLY A 203 -20.42 -14.20 -2.02
CA GLY A 203 -20.00 -15.12 -3.08
C GLY A 203 -19.94 -14.51 -4.49
N THR A 204 -19.96 -13.17 -4.59
CA THR A 204 -20.02 -12.41 -5.87
C THR A 204 -18.68 -11.76 -6.25
N GLU A 205 -17.62 -11.98 -5.49
CA GLU A 205 -16.31 -11.43 -5.80
C GLU A 205 -15.68 -12.10 -7.02
N SER A 206 -15.02 -11.30 -7.87
CA SER A 206 -14.41 -11.78 -9.12
C SER A 206 -13.11 -12.54 -8.84
N LYS A 207 -13.02 -13.77 -9.33
CA LYS A 207 -11.77 -14.55 -9.32
C LYS A 207 -10.75 -13.97 -10.31
N PHE A 208 -9.48 -14.13 -10.02
CA PHE A 208 -8.38 -13.74 -10.90
C PHE A 208 -7.98 -14.91 -11.80
N TYR A 209 -7.83 -14.63 -13.11
CA TYR A 209 -7.35 -15.58 -14.12
C TYR A 209 -6.24 -14.93 -14.93
N PHE A 210 -5.11 -15.64 -15.12
CA PHE A 210 -3.95 -15.15 -15.89
C PHE A 210 -4.24 -15.09 -17.41
N HIS A 211 -5.19 -15.88 -17.91
CA HIS A 211 -5.60 -15.87 -19.30
C HIS A 211 -7.12 -15.68 -19.39
N LYS A 212 -7.54 -14.49 -19.79
CA LYS A 212 -8.87 -14.35 -20.37
C LYS A 212 -8.77 -14.86 -21.80
N LYS A 213 -9.34 -16.03 -22.12
CA LYS A 213 -9.63 -16.36 -23.51
C LYS A 213 -10.47 -15.21 -24.04
N VAL A 214 -9.89 -14.40 -24.94
CA VAL A 214 -10.68 -13.46 -25.74
C VAL A 214 -11.62 -14.32 -26.56
N LYS A 215 -12.93 -14.22 -26.29
CA LYS A 215 -13.97 -14.72 -27.18
C LYS A 215 -14.19 -13.72 -28.27
#